data_f3129c18cc40f3168048516b51dbd1d5
#
_entry.id   f3129c18cc40f3168048516b51dbd1d5
#
_cell.length_a   1.000
_cell.length_b   1.000
_cell.length_c   1.000
_cell.angle_alpha   90.00
_cell.angle_beta   90.00
_cell.angle_gamma   90.00
#
_symmetry.space_group_name_H-M   'P 1'
#
loop_
_entity.id
_entity.type
_entity.pdbx_description
1 polymer ?
#
loop_
_entity_poly.entity_id
_entity_poly.type
_entity_poly.pdbx_seq_one_letter_code
_entity_poly.pdbx_strand_id
1 'polypeptide(L)'
;MEGKGYVLCMYDIRGKQEFIYRSSKLKEIVGASLIIRDLFEDYLYESAKIYRNKINEDFNDTDADAIFRYDPNKEKLDRFSFEEFEKRMNGDQYIGEIVYDGGGNFLLLYKDENAMKNTTEIFTKKILKEIGTLKVVATYIGDISKDNYHSDDPKNLGDYEKLYQKHRLRESTALYTLPYGSLPIVQTEPTSSLPLTYMYDNAPADSSASVKLYVKYSTETNAKLKKYWKEASNPGYEMGETVLDNIVAETKGEDSMLAIFYIDGNAMGAKVQACLKGKKNYDDCVNLLREFSKKIQKTFIDDRKVDMLKTDETKSSDKKNYKSRILIGAGDEMTIICKADESYETIKEYLSKIPSPYSSCAGAAIFHSHTPFADAYRIAEQCCEDTCKNYMKKNGLTLANLMDFEYCQGGIGFSLKDIREENGDSYNSRPWLVESEVEEKGMTPDDLLSLQKVEDFHTKLSLLGRTNIKGLAVPVSLSETALRTELRRIIAHMSKDKKEKMEFESDTNIVEYFVENKKLLKDLVRMYDMGYGKAKVGEEENAK
;
A
#
# COMPACT_ATOMS: atom_id res chain seq x y z
N MET A 1 13.95 43.36 -9.43
CA MET A 1 13.11 43.13 -8.23
C MET A 1 13.89 42.10 -7.41
N GLU A 2 14.45 42.52 -6.28
CA GLU A 2 15.05 41.60 -5.32
C GLU A 2 14.00 40.57 -4.94
N GLY A 3 14.31 39.27 -5.16
CA GLY A 3 13.40 38.18 -4.83
C GLY A 3 13.06 38.23 -3.36
N LYS A 4 11.80 38.39 -3.01
CA LYS A 4 11.34 38.13 -1.65
C LYS A 4 11.74 36.68 -1.41
N GLY A 5 12.59 36.40 -0.43
CA GLY A 5 13.23 35.11 -0.19
C GLY A 5 12.26 33.98 0.14
N TYR A 6 11.25 33.74 -0.71
CA TYR A 6 10.31 32.61 -0.59
C TYR A 6 11.05 31.28 -0.65
N VAL A 7 10.53 30.29 0.06
CA VAL A 7 11.17 28.99 0.23
C VAL A 7 10.19 27.87 -0.10
N LEU A 8 10.57 27.00 -1.03
CA LEU A 8 9.84 25.75 -1.28
C LEU A 8 10.47 24.64 -0.45
N CYS A 9 9.66 24.01 0.40
CA CYS A 9 10.07 22.94 1.30
C CYS A 9 9.29 21.66 1.01
N MET A 10 9.97 20.53 0.98
CA MET A 10 9.39 19.20 0.93
C MET A 10 9.61 18.48 2.25
N TYR A 11 8.55 17.93 2.79
CA TYR A 11 8.57 17.01 3.92
C TYR A 11 8.26 15.61 3.40
N ASP A 12 9.08 14.64 3.77
CA ASP A 12 8.90 13.23 3.41
C ASP A 12 8.99 12.34 4.65
N ILE A 13 8.09 11.37 4.74
CA ILE A 13 8.05 10.41 5.83
C ILE A 13 8.80 9.16 5.39
N ARG A 14 9.89 8.84 6.11
CA ARG A 14 10.71 7.67 5.82
C ARG A 14 10.40 6.48 6.70
N GLY A 15 10.51 5.28 6.10
CA GLY A 15 10.25 4.04 6.82
C GLY A 15 8.81 3.92 7.31
N LYS A 16 7.84 4.39 6.52
CA LYS A 16 6.40 4.29 6.84
C LYS A 16 6.00 2.87 7.16
N GLN A 17 6.38 1.93 6.31
CA GLN A 17 6.08 0.51 6.46
C GLN A 17 6.73 -0.04 7.72
N GLU A 18 8.01 0.26 7.98
CA GLU A 18 8.70 -0.12 9.21
C GLU A 18 7.97 0.40 10.46
N PHE A 19 7.47 1.64 10.41
CA PHE A 19 6.70 2.23 11.51
C PHE A 19 5.34 1.56 11.68
N ILE A 20 4.59 1.35 10.60
CA ILE A 20 3.23 0.79 10.62
C ILE A 20 3.27 -0.68 11.07
N TYR A 21 4.14 -1.48 10.48
CA TYR A 21 4.15 -2.94 10.66
C TYR A 21 5.10 -3.43 11.75
N ARG A 22 5.65 -2.53 12.57
CA ARG A 22 6.49 -2.92 13.71
C ARG A 22 5.75 -3.78 14.74
N SER A 23 4.46 -3.62 14.87
CA SER A 23 3.61 -4.41 15.75
C SER A 23 2.89 -5.51 14.97
N SER A 24 2.67 -6.66 15.62
CA SER A 24 1.81 -7.74 15.10
C SER A 24 0.33 -7.56 15.44
N LYS A 25 -0.05 -6.52 16.19
CA LYS A 25 -1.43 -6.27 16.60
C LYS A 25 -2.14 -5.34 15.63
N LEU A 26 -3.24 -5.80 15.01
CA LEU A 26 -4.00 -5.05 14.02
C LEU A 26 -4.37 -3.63 14.48
N LYS A 27 -4.82 -3.47 15.72
CA LYS A 27 -5.18 -2.15 16.28
C LYS A 27 -3.99 -1.18 16.32
N GLU A 28 -2.79 -1.68 16.62
CA GLU A 28 -1.58 -0.87 16.64
C GLU A 28 -1.15 -0.49 15.22
N ILE A 29 -1.25 -1.42 14.27
CA ILE A 29 -0.98 -1.19 12.86
C ILE A 29 -1.90 -0.11 12.31
N VAL A 30 -3.20 -0.23 12.53
CA VAL A 30 -4.20 0.76 12.10
C VAL A 30 -3.94 2.12 12.75
N GLY A 31 -3.67 2.17 14.06
CA GLY A 31 -3.34 3.41 14.76
C GLY A 31 -2.10 4.09 14.19
N ALA A 32 -1.06 3.32 13.86
CA ALA A 32 0.16 3.83 13.24
C ALA A 32 -0.10 4.39 11.82
N SER A 33 -0.93 3.71 11.03
CA SER A 33 -1.34 4.19 9.70
C SER A 33 -2.11 5.51 9.78
N LEU A 34 -3.05 5.63 10.74
CA LEU A 34 -3.81 6.87 10.95
C LEU A 34 -2.92 8.02 11.41
N ILE A 35 -1.92 7.77 12.26
CA ILE A 35 -0.92 8.78 12.67
C ILE A 35 -0.17 9.32 11.44
N ILE A 36 0.25 8.44 10.53
CA ILE A 36 0.95 8.87 9.30
C ILE A 36 0.01 9.66 8.39
N ARG A 37 -1.24 9.24 8.22
CA ARG A 37 -2.24 9.93 7.40
C ARG A 37 -2.42 11.39 7.84
N ASP A 38 -2.56 11.60 9.14
CA ASP A 38 -2.92 12.89 9.69
C ASP A 38 -1.68 13.67 10.22
N LEU A 39 -0.46 13.19 9.94
CA LEU A 39 0.77 13.75 10.52
C LEU A 39 0.96 15.24 10.22
N PHE A 40 0.75 15.62 8.97
CA PHE A 40 0.95 17.02 8.58
C PHE A 40 -0.15 17.91 9.14
N GLU A 41 -1.39 17.46 9.13
CA GLU A 41 -2.51 18.20 9.70
C GLU A 41 -2.36 18.39 11.20
N ASP A 42 -2.05 17.34 11.92
CA ASP A 42 -2.02 17.34 13.39
C ASP A 42 -0.73 17.92 13.99
N TYR A 43 0.39 17.83 13.28
CA TYR A 43 1.68 18.24 13.83
C TYR A 43 2.31 19.42 13.10
N LEU A 44 2.33 19.44 11.76
CA LEU A 44 2.98 20.52 11.02
C LEU A 44 2.16 21.81 11.08
N TYR A 45 0.84 21.74 10.88
CA TYR A 45 -0.02 22.95 10.92
C TYR A 45 -0.08 23.54 12.32
N GLU A 46 -0.13 22.69 13.35
CA GLU A 46 -0.06 23.16 14.71
C GLU A 46 1.29 23.82 15.04
N SER A 47 2.39 23.26 14.54
CA SER A 47 3.72 23.85 14.67
C SER A 47 3.82 25.22 14.00
N ALA A 48 3.19 25.36 12.84
CA ALA A 48 3.09 26.64 12.15
C ALA A 48 2.28 27.68 12.94
N LYS A 49 1.17 27.28 13.57
CA LYS A 49 0.38 28.15 14.46
C LYS A 49 1.21 28.62 15.66
N ILE A 50 1.92 27.68 16.30
CA ILE A 50 2.79 28.01 17.44
C ILE A 50 3.86 29.05 17.04
N TYR A 51 4.51 28.84 15.88
CA TYR A 51 5.51 29.81 15.41
C TYR A 51 4.89 31.16 15.07
N ARG A 52 3.80 31.20 14.29
CA ARG A 52 3.11 32.45 13.94
C ARG A 52 2.71 33.25 15.20
N ASN A 53 2.08 32.58 16.17
CA ASN A 53 1.63 33.25 17.40
C ASN A 53 2.80 33.77 18.26
N LYS A 54 3.97 33.13 18.18
CA LYS A 54 5.19 33.59 18.87
C LYS A 54 5.78 34.85 18.25
N ILE A 55 5.68 35.03 16.92
CA ILE A 55 6.21 36.21 16.25
C ILE A 55 5.20 37.35 16.15
N ASN A 56 3.92 37.10 16.42
CA ASN A 56 2.80 38.01 16.27
C ASN A 56 1.96 37.98 17.56
N GLU A 57 2.45 38.61 18.62
CA GLU A 57 1.79 38.64 19.93
C GLU A 57 0.40 39.32 19.89
N ASP A 58 0.19 40.22 18.93
CA ASP A 58 -1.08 40.93 18.71
C ASP A 58 -2.11 40.16 17.90
N PHE A 59 -1.79 38.93 17.46
CA PHE A 59 -2.72 38.12 16.65
C PHE A 59 -3.84 37.55 17.53
N ASN A 60 -5.04 38.11 17.39
CA ASN A 60 -6.19 37.85 18.27
C ASN A 60 -6.89 36.53 17.98
N ASP A 61 -6.67 35.91 16.82
CA ASP A 61 -7.28 34.61 16.44
C ASP A 61 -6.25 33.49 16.50
N THR A 62 -6.09 32.92 17.68
CA THR A 62 -5.14 31.81 17.93
C THR A 62 -5.57 30.51 17.27
N ASP A 63 -6.84 30.35 16.89
CA ASP A 63 -7.38 29.13 16.28
C ASP A 63 -7.29 29.14 14.74
N ALA A 64 -7.09 30.35 14.15
CA ALA A 64 -6.95 30.46 12.71
C ALA A 64 -5.72 29.70 12.18
N ASP A 65 -5.84 29.10 11.01
CA ASP A 65 -4.73 28.39 10.36
C ASP A 65 -3.59 29.35 9.98
N ALA A 66 -2.36 28.94 10.25
CA ALA A 66 -1.15 29.66 9.87
C ALA A 66 -0.59 29.25 8.50
N ILE A 67 -1.07 28.15 7.96
CA ILE A 67 -0.77 27.65 6.61
C ILE A 67 -2.06 27.70 5.80
N PHE A 68 -2.02 28.33 4.63
CA PHE A 68 -3.16 28.33 3.72
C PHE A 68 -3.31 26.95 3.07
N ARG A 69 -4.51 26.39 3.20
CA ARG A 69 -4.86 25.06 2.66
C ARG A 69 -5.88 25.20 1.56
N TYR A 70 -5.69 24.46 0.48
CA TYR A 70 -6.76 24.23 -0.47
C TYR A 70 -7.60 23.01 -0.02
N ASP A 71 -8.88 23.02 -0.35
CA ASP A 71 -9.75 21.87 -0.06
C ASP A 71 -9.70 20.87 -1.22
N PRO A 72 -9.08 19.68 -1.03
CA PRO A 72 -8.99 18.68 -2.09
C PRO A 72 -10.35 18.06 -2.44
N ASN A 73 -11.36 18.20 -1.57
CA ASN A 73 -12.68 17.59 -1.74
C ASN A 73 -13.66 18.49 -2.50
N LYS A 74 -13.34 19.78 -2.70
CA LYS A 74 -14.18 20.63 -3.52
C LYS A 74 -14.32 20.07 -4.93
N GLU A 75 -15.53 20.11 -5.47
CA GLU A 75 -15.83 19.68 -6.85
C GLU A 75 -14.93 20.43 -7.85
N LYS A 76 -14.77 21.75 -7.65
CA LYS A 76 -13.79 22.56 -8.34
C LYS A 76 -12.68 22.97 -7.36
N LEU A 77 -11.47 22.44 -7.53
CA LEU A 77 -10.33 22.77 -6.70
C LEU A 77 -10.05 24.26 -6.68
N ASP A 78 -9.70 24.78 -5.51
CA ASP A 78 -9.19 26.14 -5.39
C ASP A 78 -7.89 26.26 -6.20
N ARG A 79 -7.89 27.16 -7.18
CA ARG A 79 -6.71 27.36 -8.04
C ARG A 79 -5.61 28.09 -7.27
N PHE A 80 -4.40 27.54 -7.38
CA PHE A 80 -3.21 28.23 -6.94
C PHE A 80 -2.94 29.44 -7.85
N SER A 81 -2.57 30.56 -7.27
CA SER A 81 -2.03 31.73 -7.95
C SER A 81 -0.87 32.29 -7.13
N PHE A 82 0.28 32.46 -7.77
CA PHE A 82 1.47 33.01 -7.12
C PHE A 82 1.23 34.45 -6.63
N GLU A 83 0.45 35.23 -7.37
CA GLU A 83 0.08 36.60 -6.96
C GLU A 83 -0.80 36.59 -5.69
N GLU A 84 -1.77 35.68 -5.60
CA GLU A 84 -2.59 35.54 -4.41
C GLU A 84 -1.79 34.98 -3.22
N PHE A 85 -0.84 34.07 -3.47
CA PHE A 85 0.11 33.63 -2.47
C PHE A 85 0.92 34.82 -1.92
N GLU A 86 1.48 35.69 -2.78
CA GLU A 86 2.21 36.87 -2.34
C GLU A 86 1.35 37.82 -1.49
N LYS A 87 0.09 38.02 -1.88
CA LYS A 87 -0.84 38.85 -1.09
C LYS A 87 -1.08 38.24 0.29
N ARG A 88 -1.29 36.94 0.38
CA ARG A 88 -1.47 36.24 1.67
C ARG A 88 -0.23 36.29 2.54
N MET A 89 0.97 36.17 1.96
CA MET A 89 2.24 36.23 2.71
C MET A 89 2.63 37.62 3.16
N ASN A 90 2.04 38.67 2.59
CA ASN A 90 2.21 40.04 3.08
C ASN A 90 1.36 40.34 4.31
N GLY A 91 0.40 39.50 4.67
CA GLY A 91 -0.40 39.58 5.88
C GLY A 91 0.22 38.81 7.04
N ASP A 92 -0.35 39.00 8.23
CA ASP A 92 0.16 38.39 9.46
C ASP A 92 -0.45 37.01 9.76
N GLN A 93 -1.52 36.65 9.04
CA GLN A 93 -2.23 35.40 9.25
C GLN A 93 -1.44 34.17 8.78
N TYR A 94 -0.88 34.21 7.58
CA TYR A 94 -0.26 33.05 6.97
C TYR A 94 1.26 33.19 6.91
N ILE A 95 1.94 32.05 7.16
CA ILE A 95 3.40 31.92 7.01
C ILE A 95 3.78 31.00 5.86
N GLY A 96 2.81 30.35 5.23
CA GLY A 96 3.01 29.44 4.10
C GLY A 96 1.71 29.00 3.47
N GLU A 97 1.83 28.34 2.31
CA GLU A 97 0.72 27.76 1.54
C GLU A 97 1.08 26.37 1.04
N ILE A 98 0.13 25.42 1.13
CA ILE A 98 0.31 24.09 0.58
C ILE A 98 0.36 24.14 -0.93
N VAL A 99 1.45 23.65 -1.49
CA VAL A 99 1.62 23.47 -2.94
C VAL A 99 0.99 22.14 -3.36
N TYR A 100 1.38 21.06 -2.69
CA TYR A 100 0.99 19.70 -3.04
C TYR A 100 1.00 18.81 -1.80
N ASP A 101 -0.03 17.99 -1.68
CA ASP A 101 -0.14 16.91 -0.69
C ASP A 101 -0.49 15.63 -1.43
N GLY A 102 0.38 14.64 -1.36
CA GLY A 102 0.14 13.37 -2.04
C GLY A 102 1.16 12.29 -1.70
N GLY A 103 0.68 11.09 -1.39
CA GLY A 103 1.47 9.87 -1.30
C GLY A 103 2.58 9.85 -0.25
N GLY A 104 2.53 10.77 0.76
CA GLY A 104 3.55 10.86 1.80
C GLY A 104 4.63 11.90 1.57
N ASN A 105 4.58 12.61 0.44
CA ASN A 105 5.37 13.80 0.16
C ASN A 105 4.48 15.03 0.31
N PHE A 106 4.95 16.01 1.05
CA PHE A 106 4.23 17.23 1.34
C PHE A 106 5.07 18.43 0.93
N LEU A 107 4.59 19.22 -0.02
CA LEU A 107 5.26 20.42 -0.51
C LEU A 107 4.57 21.67 0.01
N LEU A 108 5.37 22.54 0.64
CA LEU A 108 4.92 23.77 1.25
C LEU A 108 5.76 24.96 0.78
N LEU A 109 5.10 26.03 0.37
CA LEU A 109 5.73 27.29 0.03
C LEU A 109 5.64 28.23 1.24
N TYR A 110 6.81 28.64 1.77
CA TYR A 110 6.92 29.52 2.92
C TYR A 110 7.24 30.96 2.52
N LYS A 111 6.81 31.92 3.34
CA LYS A 111 7.09 33.35 3.15
C LYS A 111 8.58 33.70 3.24
N ASP A 112 9.34 32.94 4.03
CA ASP A 112 10.78 33.14 4.21
C ASP A 112 11.45 31.90 4.86
N GLU A 113 12.78 31.89 4.89
CA GLU A 113 13.57 30.79 5.45
C GLU A 113 13.42 30.67 6.98
N ASN A 114 13.16 31.77 7.69
CA ASN A 114 12.97 31.74 9.14
C ASN A 114 11.66 31.06 9.50
N ALA A 115 10.58 31.36 8.78
CA ALA A 115 9.29 30.69 8.95
C ALA A 115 9.42 29.18 8.72
N MET A 116 10.10 28.77 7.64
CA MET A 116 10.35 27.36 7.34
C MET A 116 11.19 26.69 8.44
N LYS A 117 12.36 27.26 8.82
CA LYS A 117 13.27 26.65 9.81
C LYS A 117 12.61 26.49 11.18
N ASN A 118 11.97 27.54 11.68
CA ASN A 118 11.36 27.51 13.01
C ASN A 118 10.14 26.57 13.05
N THR A 119 9.30 26.59 12.02
CA THR A 119 8.17 25.64 11.92
C THR A 119 8.67 24.22 11.89
N THR A 120 9.69 23.93 11.06
CA THR A 120 10.29 22.59 10.94
C THR A 120 10.93 22.14 12.27
N GLU A 121 11.59 23.04 12.99
CA GLU A 121 12.19 22.74 14.29
C GLU A 121 11.13 22.37 15.33
N ILE A 122 10.04 23.14 15.43
CA ILE A 122 8.93 22.84 16.34
C ILE A 122 8.30 21.51 15.96
N PHE A 123 8.03 21.30 14.67
CA PHE A 123 7.42 20.09 14.13
C PHE A 123 8.27 18.83 14.42
N THR A 124 9.55 18.85 14.10
CA THR A 124 10.45 17.71 14.32
C THR A 124 10.67 17.41 15.78
N LYS A 125 10.79 18.45 16.64
CA LYS A 125 10.86 18.27 18.10
C LYS A 125 9.60 17.64 18.66
N LYS A 126 8.43 18.04 18.17
CA LYS A 126 7.14 17.48 18.58
C LYS A 126 7.02 16.01 18.19
N ILE A 127 7.38 15.66 16.94
CA ILE A 127 7.42 14.26 16.49
C ILE A 127 8.39 13.44 17.36
N LEU A 128 9.60 13.93 17.58
CA LEU A 128 10.60 13.23 18.37
C LEU A 128 10.12 12.98 19.81
N LYS A 129 9.43 13.94 20.39
CA LYS A 129 8.90 13.84 21.75
C LYS A 129 7.69 12.90 21.86
N GLU A 130 6.75 12.99 20.91
CA GLU A 130 5.45 12.33 21.01
C GLU A 130 5.40 10.97 20.27
N ILE A 131 6.13 10.83 19.16
CA ILE A 131 6.12 9.62 18.33
C ILE A 131 7.45 8.85 18.43
N GLY A 132 8.57 9.57 18.56
CA GLY A 132 9.91 9.02 18.83
C GLY A 132 10.58 8.34 17.65
N THR A 133 9.94 7.35 17.04
CA THR A 133 10.56 6.48 16.04
C THR A 133 10.21 6.83 14.59
N LEU A 134 9.29 7.78 14.35
CA LEU A 134 8.94 8.21 13.01
C LEU A 134 10.03 9.14 12.44
N LYS A 135 10.48 8.83 11.24
CA LYS A 135 11.55 9.58 10.55
C LYS A 135 10.94 10.53 9.55
N VAL A 136 11.21 11.84 9.69
CA VAL A 136 10.79 12.86 8.73
C VAL A 136 12.02 13.56 8.18
N VAL A 137 12.08 13.70 6.86
CA VAL A 137 13.13 14.44 6.15
C VAL A 137 12.52 15.70 5.58
N ALA A 138 13.06 16.87 5.98
CA ALA A 138 12.70 18.16 5.42
C ALA A 138 13.81 18.64 4.50
N THR A 139 13.48 18.99 3.26
CA THR A 139 14.42 19.53 2.27
C THR A 139 13.84 20.80 1.68
N TYR A 140 14.66 21.81 1.47
CA TYR A 140 14.17 23.09 0.95
C TYR A 140 15.13 23.74 -0.05
N ILE A 141 14.58 24.63 -0.86
CA ILE A 141 15.28 25.57 -1.70
C ILE A 141 14.72 26.96 -1.48
N GLY A 142 15.57 27.98 -1.57
CA GLY A 142 15.21 29.40 -1.44
C GLY A 142 15.22 30.11 -2.78
N ASP A 143 14.99 31.43 -2.72
CA ASP A 143 15.02 32.32 -3.89
C ASP A 143 14.04 31.92 -4.99
N ILE A 144 12.84 31.50 -4.60
CA ILE A 144 11.78 31.04 -5.49
C ILE A 144 11.28 32.19 -6.37
N SER A 145 11.11 31.90 -7.66
CA SER A 145 10.54 32.84 -8.63
C SER A 145 9.33 32.23 -9.35
N LYS A 146 8.32 33.07 -9.64
CA LYS A 146 7.04 32.67 -10.24
C LYS A 146 7.18 31.77 -11.48
N ASP A 147 8.17 32.02 -12.34
CA ASP A 147 8.29 31.41 -13.65
C ASP A 147 9.32 30.27 -13.72
N ASN A 148 9.77 29.73 -12.57
CA ASN A 148 10.84 28.74 -12.51
C ASN A 148 10.49 27.47 -11.73
N TYR A 149 9.22 27.04 -11.72
CA TYR A 149 8.83 25.84 -10.98
C TYR A 149 9.41 24.57 -11.58
N HIS A 150 9.25 24.36 -12.90
CA HIS A 150 9.66 23.16 -13.62
C HIS A 150 10.46 23.52 -14.90
N SER A 151 11.35 22.63 -15.30
CA SER A 151 12.11 22.75 -16.55
C SER A 151 12.31 21.40 -17.21
N ASP A 152 12.00 21.32 -18.50
CA ASP A 152 12.32 20.15 -19.34
C ASP A 152 13.82 20.10 -19.72
N ASP A 153 14.59 21.17 -19.47
CA ASP A 153 16.02 21.21 -19.77
C ASP A 153 16.84 20.67 -18.59
N PRO A 154 17.53 19.53 -18.77
CA PRO A 154 18.34 18.93 -17.70
C PRO A 154 19.56 19.77 -17.31
N LYS A 155 19.93 20.78 -18.11
CA LYS A 155 21.05 21.70 -17.83
C LYS A 155 20.60 22.94 -17.06
N ASN A 156 19.32 23.26 -17.11
CA ASN A 156 18.75 24.42 -16.43
C ASN A 156 17.52 24.01 -15.64
N LEU A 157 17.75 23.42 -14.48
CA LEU A 157 16.72 22.84 -13.63
C LEU A 157 15.79 23.89 -13.03
N GLY A 158 14.49 23.61 -13.01
CA GLY A 158 13.50 24.34 -12.24
C GLY A 158 13.61 24.06 -10.73
N ASP A 159 12.80 24.76 -9.96
CA ASP A 159 12.80 24.64 -8.49
C ASP A 159 12.36 23.24 -8.04
N TYR A 160 11.41 22.64 -8.74
CA TYR A 160 10.95 21.27 -8.50
C TYR A 160 12.10 20.25 -8.65
N GLU A 161 12.84 20.28 -9.77
CA GLU A 161 13.94 19.34 -10.02
C GLU A 161 15.09 19.56 -9.04
N LYS A 162 15.46 20.82 -8.75
CA LYS A 162 16.49 21.15 -7.76
C LYS A 162 16.12 20.62 -6.37
N LEU A 163 14.85 20.78 -5.97
CA LEU A 163 14.35 20.29 -4.69
C LEU A 163 14.46 18.78 -4.60
N TYR A 164 14.02 18.04 -5.64
CA TYR A 164 14.10 16.58 -5.68
C TYR A 164 15.53 16.05 -5.72
N GLN A 165 16.44 16.70 -6.48
CA GLN A 165 17.86 16.34 -6.44
C GLN A 165 18.45 16.51 -5.05
N LYS A 166 18.19 17.65 -4.40
CA LYS A 166 18.67 17.93 -3.04
C LYS A 166 18.06 16.96 -2.04
N HIS A 167 16.81 16.59 -2.25
CA HIS A 167 16.13 15.63 -1.40
C HIS A 167 16.78 14.25 -1.47
N ARG A 168 16.99 13.69 -2.67
CA ARG A 168 17.69 12.40 -2.87
C ARG A 168 19.07 12.38 -2.23
N LEU A 169 19.83 13.47 -2.37
CA LEU A 169 21.13 13.58 -1.74
C LEU A 169 21.00 13.56 -0.20
N ARG A 170 20.05 14.29 0.33
CA ARG A 170 19.80 14.34 1.78
C ARG A 170 19.34 13.00 2.34
N GLU A 171 18.52 12.27 1.60
CA GLU A 171 18.12 10.91 1.92
C GLU A 171 19.30 9.95 2.03
N SER A 172 20.22 9.99 1.06
CA SER A 172 21.38 9.11 1.03
C SER A 172 22.40 9.42 2.14
N THR A 173 22.39 10.66 2.65
CA THR A 173 23.34 11.14 3.68
C THR A 173 22.73 11.25 5.07
N ALA A 174 21.41 11.07 5.21
CA ALA A 174 20.75 11.17 6.50
C ALA A 174 21.22 10.04 7.45
N LEU A 175 21.88 10.43 8.52
CA LEU A 175 22.21 9.53 9.60
C LEU A 175 20.94 9.22 10.40
N TYR A 176 20.44 8.02 10.25
CA TYR A 176 19.36 7.54 11.08
C TYR A 176 19.97 7.08 12.42
N THR A 177 19.76 7.87 13.45
CA THR A 177 19.99 7.38 14.81
C THR A 177 18.93 6.33 15.09
N LEU A 178 19.31 5.08 15.01
CA LEU A 178 18.53 4.02 15.64
C LEU A 178 18.46 4.36 17.13
N PRO A 179 17.29 4.21 17.79
CA PRO A 179 17.25 4.22 19.24
C PRO A 179 18.32 3.24 19.74
N TYR A 180 19.08 3.64 20.73
CA TYR A 180 20.20 2.89 21.26
C TYR A 180 19.84 1.41 21.38
N GLY A 181 20.70 0.54 20.87
CA GLY A 181 20.58 -0.89 21.08
C GLY A 181 20.43 -1.18 22.57
N SER A 182 19.70 -2.22 22.91
CA SER A 182 19.49 -2.61 24.29
C SER A 182 20.82 -2.84 24.98
N LEU A 183 21.16 -1.98 25.93
CA LEU A 183 22.24 -2.29 26.86
C LEU A 183 21.80 -3.49 27.72
N PRO A 184 22.71 -4.38 28.14
CA PRO A 184 22.37 -5.56 28.96
C PRO A 184 21.58 -5.26 30.23
N ILE A 185 21.64 -4.02 30.71
CA ILE A 185 20.95 -3.53 31.91
C ILE A 185 19.59 -2.92 31.64
N VAL A 186 19.19 -2.83 30.37
CA VAL A 186 17.91 -2.22 29.95
C VAL A 186 16.93 -3.32 29.58
N GLN A 187 15.77 -3.32 30.19
CA GLN A 187 14.68 -4.20 29.81
C GLN A 187 14.10 -3.75 28.47
N THR A 188 13.86 -4.70 27.58
CA THR A 188 13.31 -4.45 26.25
C THR A 188 11.88 -4.94 26.13
N GLU A 189 11.11 -4.30 25.26
CA GLU A 189 9.79 -4.78 24.87
C GLU A 189 9.96 -6.02 23.95
N PRO A 190 9.26 -7.15 24.25
CA PRO A 190 9.49 -8.41 23.54
C PRO A 190 9.22 -8.39 22.04
N THR A 191 8.26 -7.56 21.59
CA THR A 191 7.84 -7.51 20.18
C THR A 191 8.78 -6.64 19.34
N SER A 192 9.17 -5.48 19.86
CA SER A 192 9.98 -4.49 19.13
C SER A 192 11.47 -4.57 19.41
N SER A 193 11.85 -5.27 20.49
CA SER A 193 13.24 -5.30 21.03
C SER A 193 13.81 -3.92 21.38
N LEU A 194 12.95 -2.89 21.49
CA LEU A 194 13.35 -1.55 21.90
C LEU A 194 13.34 -1.40 23.43
N PRO A 195 14.16 -0.48 23.99
CA PRO A 195 14.15 -0.17 25.40
C PRO A 195 12.76 0.20 25.90
N LEU A 196 12.36 -0.32 27.05
CA LEU A 196 11.13 0.07 27.73
C LEU A 196 11.21 1.53 28.18
N THR A 197 10.25 2.34 27.78
CA THR A 197 10.19 3.76 28.12
C THR A 197 8.96 4.13 28.92
N TYR A 198 7.94 3.26 28.92
CA TYR A 198 6.68 3.49 29.61
C TYR A 198 6.14 2.23 30.26
N MET A 199 5.29 2.43 31.26
CA MET A 199 4.46 1.39 31.88
C MET A 199 2.99 1.78 31.71
N TYR A 200 2.18 0.91 31.11
CA TYR A 200 0.73 1.07 30.94
C TYR A 200 0.01 -0.05 31.66
N ASP A 201 -0.84 0.26 32.62
CA ASP A 201 -1.58 -0.74 33.39
C ASP A 201 -0.74 -1.95 33.76
N ASN A 202 0.48 -1.70 34.26
CA ASN A 202 1.52 -2.69 34.55
C ASN A 202 2.09 -3.46 33.32
N ALA A 203 1.71 -3.06 32.09
CA ALA A 203 2.34 -3.61 30.88
C ALA A 203 3.48 -2.70 30.40
N PRO A 204 4.69 -3.25 30.21
CA PRO A 204 5.81 -2.49 29.71
C PRO A 204 5.64 -2.16 28.23
N ALA A 205 6.06 -0.94 27.82
CA ALA A 205 5.98 -0.48 26.44
C ALA A 205 7.23 0.33 26.04
N ASP A 206 7.67 0.18 24.80
CA ASP A 206 8.71 1.03 24.21
C ASP A 206 8.15 2.37 23.71
N SER A 207 9.01 3.27 23.24
CA SER A 207 8.60 4.57 22.71
C SER A 207 7.69 4.49 21.49
N SER A 208 7.78 3.42 20.70
CA SER A 208 6.93 3.22 19.51
C SER A 208 5.60 2.56 19.88
N ALA A 209 5.66 1.48 20.66
CA ALA A 209 4.48 0.82 21.17
C ALA A 209 3.72 1.73 22.13
N SER A 210 4.42 2.59 22.90
CA SER A 210 3.79 3.53 23.81
C SER A 210 2.92 4.55 23.09
N VAL A 211 3.31 5.06 21.91
CA VAL A 211 2.44 5.94 21.12
C VAL A 211 1.19 5.19 20.67
N LYS A 212 1.33 3.97 20.20
CA LYS A 212 0.24 3.12 19.76
C LYS A 212 -0.68 2.71 20.91
N LEU A 213 -0.12 2.44 22.10
CA LEU A 213 -0.85 2.12 23.33
C LEU A 213 -1.38 3.38 24.02
N TYR A 214 -0.67 4.50 23.97
CA TYR A 214 -1.10 5.79 24.51
C TYR A 214 -2.38 6.28 23.86
N VAL A 215 -2.56 6.02 22.59
CA VAL A 215 -3.83 6.22 21.87
C VAL A 215 -4.97 5.45 22.55
N LYS A 216 -4.69 4.27 23.14
CA LYS A 216 -5.68 3.43 23.85
C LYS A 216 -6.06 3.99 25.22
N TYR A 217 -5.08 4.50 25.97
CA TYR A 217 -5.22 4.73 27.41
C TYR A 217 -5.24 6.20 27.81
N SER A 218 -4.85 7.13 26.91
CA SER A 218 -4.88 8.55 27.27
C SER A 218 -6.31 9.06 27.38
N THR A 219 -6.74 9.22 28.59
CA THR A 219 -8.13 9.58 28.91
C THR A 219 -8.42 11.06 28.77
N GLU A 220 -7.45 11.98 28.87
CA GLU A 220 -7.79 13.39 28.95
C GLU A 220 -6.79 14.40 28.33
N THR A 221 -5.55 14.02 28.08
CA THR A 221 -4.49 14.98 27.74
C THR A 221 -4.20 15.17 26.26
N ASN A 222 -4.65 14.26 25.39
CA ASN A 222 -4.44 14.41 23.95
C ASN A 222 -5.66 13.95 23.14
N ALA A 223 -6.55 14.87 22.82
CA ALA A 223 -7.78 14.62 22.08
C ALA A 223 -7.54 14.01 20.68
N LYS A 224 -6.39 14.33 20.05
CA LYS A 224 -6.02 13.82 18.71
C LYS A 224 -5.70 12.34 18.74
N LEU A 225 -4.82 11.90 19.64
CA LEU A 225 -4.49 10.49 19.77
C LEU A 225 -5.70 9.66 20.20
N LYS A 226 -6.59 10.22 21.02
CA LYS A 226 -7.87 9.60 21.39
C LYS A 226 -8.79 9.40 20.16
N LYS A 227 -8.79 10.34 19.22
CA LYS A 227 -9.48 10.21 17.93
C LYS A 227 -8.98 9.00 17.15
N TYR A 228 -7.67 8.86 16.96
CA TYR A 228 -7.09 7.73 16.22
C TYR A 228 -7.46 6.39 16.83
N TRP A 229 -7.38 6.27 18.16
CA TRP A 229 -7.75 5.02 18.82
C TRP A 229 -9.24 4.71 18.66
N LYS A 230 -10.11 5.72 18.78
CA LYS A 230 -11.54 5.55 18.58
C LYS A 230 -11.85 5.06 17.17
N GLU A 231 -11.22 5.63 16.15
CA GLU A 231 -11.35 5.19 14.76
C GLU A 231 -10.84 3.76 14.59
N ALA A 232 -9.65 3.46 15.10
CA ALA A 232 -9.06 2.12 15.02
C ALA A 232 -9.86 1.03 15.73
N SER A 233 -10.65 1.39 16.75
CA SER A 233 -11.42 0.46 17.57
C SER A 233 -12.89 0.35 17.19
N ASN A 234 -13.35 1.14 16.23
CA ASN A 234 -14.76 1.18 15.82
C ASN A 234 -14.98 0.32 14.56
N PRO A 235 -15.55 -0.90 14.69
CA PRO A 235 -15.93 -1.68 13.52
C PRO A 235 -17.01 -0.93 12.76
N GLY A 236 -16.84 -0.80 11.45
CA GLY A 236 -17.78 -0.07 10.59
C GLY A 236 -17.37 1.37 10.29
N TYR A 237 -16.25 1.84 10.80
CA TYR A 237 -15.62 3.02 10.23
C TYR A 237 -15.08 2.70 8.82
N GLU A 238 -14.92 3.70 7.96
CA GLU A 238 -14.59 3.58 6.51
C GLU A 238 -13.45 2.62 6.13
N MET A 239 -12.70 2.12 7.10
CA MET A 239 -11.54 1.25 6.90
C MET A 239 -11.82 -0.24 7.19
N GLY A 240 -12.97 -0.63 7.72
CA GLY A 240 -13.38 -2.03 7.94
C GLY A 240 -13.11 -2.62 9.34
N GLU A 241 -12.94 -3.94 9.44
CA GLU A 241 -12.85 -4.66 10.71
C GLU A 241 -11.58 -4.32 11.51
N THR A 242 -11.67 -4.39 12.83
CA THR A 242 -10.57 -4.07 13.77
C THR A 242 -10.02 -5.25 14.54
N VAL A 243 -10.70 -6.40 14.48
CA VAL A 243 -10.31 -7.63 15.18
C VAL A 243 -10.05 -8.71 14.14
N LEU A 244 -8.83 -9.25 14.12
CA LEU A 244 -8.44 -10.28 13.16
C LEU A 244 -9.33 -11.53 13.24
N ASP A 245 -9.68 -11.94 14.45
CA ASP A 245 -10.53 -13.11 14.66
C ASP A 245 -11.90 -12.97 13.96
N ASN A 246 -12.39 -11.76 13.78
CA ASN A 246 -13.65 -11.51 13.06
C ASN A 246 -13.51 -11.60 11.55
N ILE A 247 -12.28 -11.42 11.03
CA ILE A 247 -11.99 -11.62 9.61
C ILE A 247 -11.83 -13.10 9.28
N VAL A 248 -11.23 -13.87 10.20
CA VAL A 248 -10.73 -15.21 9.92
C VAL A 248 -11.78 -16.31 10.02
N ALA A 249 -12.62 -16.33 11.04
CA ALA A 249 -13.48 -17.50 11.25
C ALA A 249 -14.75 -17.23 12.06
N GLU A 250 -15.83 -17.89 11.68
CA GLU A 250 -17.01 -18.06 12.52
C GLU A 250 -16.78 -19.09 13.65
N THR A 251 -15.84 -20.01 13.49
CA THR A 251 -15.54 -21.09 14.43
C THR A 251 -14.07 -21.08 14.81
N LYS A 252 -13.79 -20.95 16.09
CA LYS A 252 -12.44 -20.94 16.65
C LYS A 252 -11.75 -22.29 16.34
N GLY A 253 -10.67 -22.26 15.53
CA GLY A 253 -9.83 -23.42 15.26
C GLY A 253 -9.94 -24.01 13.84
N GLU A 254 -10.91 -23.56 13.04
CA GLU A 254 -11.03 -23.93 11.64
C GLU A 254 -10.42 -22.91 10.75
N ASP A 255 -9.60 -22.80 10.03
CA ASP A 255 -9.13 -21.84 9.02
C ASP A 255 -8.72 -20.46 9.51
N SER A 256 -7.57 -20.39 10.15
CA SER A 256 -6.96 -19.11 10.56
C SER A 256 -6.11 -18.47 9.46
N MET A 257 -6.44 -18.67 8.18
CA MET A 257 -5.67 -18.15 7.07
C MET A 257 -6.16 -16.78 6.61
N LEU A 258 -5.23 -15.85 6.58
CA LEU A 258 -5.39 -14.48 6.12
C LEU A 258 -4.60 -14.25 4.84
N ALA A 259 -5.00 -13.23 4.10
CA ALA A 259 -4.19 -12.64 3.05
C ALA A 259 -3.99 -11.15 3.33
N ILE A 260 -2.75 -10.69 3.23
CA ILE A 260 -2.43 -9.29 3.08
C ILE A 260 -1.98 -9.05 1.65
N PHE A 261 -2.48 -8.01 1.01
CA PHE A 261 -2.03 -7.62 -0.31
C PHE A 261 -1.69 -6.15 -0.39
N TYR A 262 -0.60 -5.92 -1.08
CA TYR A 262 -0.03 -4.63 -1.38
C TYR A 262 -0.26 -4.31 -2.85
N ILE A 263 -0.88 -3.18 -3.12
CA ILE A 263 -1.17 -2.70 -4.46
C ILE A 263 -0.52 -1.35 -4.63
N ASP A 264 0.17 -1.15 -5.76
CA ASP A 264 0.82 0.11 -6.05
C ASP A 264 0.73 0.46 -7.54
N GLY A 265 0.57 1.75 -7.81
CA GLY A 265 0.40 2.27 -9.17
C GLY A 265 1.69 2.21 -9.99
N ASN A 266 1.55 1.96 -11.29
CA ASN A 266 2.70 1.82 -12.18
C ASN A 266 3.15 3.17 -12.74
N ALA A 267 4.47 3.43 -12.66
CA ALA A 267 5.14 4.57 -13.30
C ALA A 267 4.57 5.96 -12.94
N MET A 268 4.08 6.15 -11.70
CA MET A 268 3.46 7.41 -11.27
C MET A 268 4.42 8.61 -11.39
N GLY A 269 5.70 8.44 -11.07
CA GLY A 269 6.70 9.49 -11.27
C GLY A 269 6.82 9.96 -12.72
N ALA A 270 6.78 9.04 -13.69
CA ALA A 270 6.79 9.38 -15.11
C ALA A 270 5.50 10.09 -15.54
N LYS A 271 4.35 9.72 -14.95
CA LYS A 271 3.06 10.39 -15.22
C LYS A 271 3.04 11.82 -14.67
N VAL A 272 3.64 12.06 -13.50
CA VAL A 272 3.83 13.42 -12.94
C VAL A 272 4.69 14.26 -13.89
N GLN A 273 5.84 13.72 -14.36
CA GLN A 273 6.70 14.42 -15.32
C GLN A 273 5.96 14.73 -16.63
N ALA A 274 5.16 13.80 -17.13
CA ALA A 274 4.35 14.01 -18.33
C ALA A 274 3.31 15.13 -18.15
N CYS A 275 2.70 15.24 -16.96
CA CYS A 275 1.78 16.33 -16.64
C CYS A 275 2.45 17.71 -16.64
N LEU A 276 3.71 17.78 -16.18
CA LEU A 276 4.45 19.03 -16.08
C LEU A 276 5.11 19.45 -17.40
N LYS A 277 5.24 18.56 -18.38
CA LYS A 277 5.93 18.78 -19.64
C LYS A 277 5.47 20.06 -20.35
N GLY A 278 6.42 20.93 -20.72
CA GLY A 278 6.17 22.20 -21.39
C GLY A 278 5.63 23.31 -20.47
N LYS A 279 5.50 23.07 -19.16
CA LYS A 279 5.10 24.06 -18.16
C LYS A 279 6.33 24.55 -17.41
N LYS A 280 6.29 25.80 -16.95
CA LYS A 280 7.44 26.39 -16.23
C LYS A 280 7.03 27.16 -14.98
N ASN A 281 5.88 27.81 -15.00
CA ASN A 281 5.45 28.67 -13.92
C ASN A 281 4.76 27.90 -12.80
N TYR A 282 4.75 28.48 -11.60
CA TYR A 282 4.09 27.91 -10.42
C TYR A 282 2.59 27.75 -10.62
N ASP A 283 1.92 28.73 -11.22
CA ASP A 283 0.46 28.74 -11.36
C ASP A 283 -0.03 27.51 -12.15
N ASP A 284 0.59 27.24 -13.31
CA ASP A 284 0.23 26.07 -14.13
C ASP A 284 0.63 24.76 -13.46
N CYS A 285 1.89 24.65 -13.01
CA CYS A 285 2.44 23.40 -12.50
C CYS A 285 1.73 22.95 -11.21
N VAL A 286 1.53 23.86 -10.24
CA VAL A 286 0.86 23.53 -8.97
C VAL A 286 -0.58 23.08 -9.21
N ASN A 287 -1.31 23.78 -10.08
CA ASN A 287 -2.69 23.41 -10.38
C ASN A 287 -2.78 22.03 -11.04
N LEU A 288 -1.89 21.72 -11.97
CA LEU A 288 -1.81 20.39 -12.59
C LEU A 288 -1.49 19.30 -11.57
N LEU A 289 -0.56 19.54 -10.65
CA LEU A 289 -0.22 18.59 -9.59
C LEU A 289 -1.39 18.34 -8.63
N ARG A 290 -2.11 19.39 -8.23
CA ARG A 290 -3.31 19.26 -7.38
C ARG A 290 -4.41 18.45 -8.08
N GLU A 291 -4.68 18.74 -9.35
CA GLU A 291 -5.65 17.97 -10.16
C GLU A 291 -5.21 16.52 -10.34
N PHE A 292 -3.93 16.28 -10.60
CA PHE A 292 -3.36 14.93 -10.74
C PHE A 292 -3.50 14.15 -9.41
N SER A 293 -3.10 14.73 -8.29
CA SER A 293 -3.20 14.09 -6.96
C SER A 293 -4.65 13.72 -6.64
N LYS A 294 -5.60 14.64 -6.85
CA LYS A 294 -7.04 14.39 -6.66
C LYS A 294 -7.52 13.23 -7.53
N LYS A 295 -7.10 13.19 -8.80
CA LYS A 295 -7.48 12.14 -9.74
C LYS A 295 -6.93 10.78 -9.32
N ILE A 296 -5.65 10.74 -8.87
CA ILE A 296 -5.02 9.51 -8.40
C ILE A 296 -5.72 9.01 -7.14
N GLN A 297 -5.90 9.86 -6.12
CA GLN A 297 -6.61 9.49 -4.90
C GLN A 297 -8.00 8.94 -5.20
N LYS A 298 -8.76 9.61 -6.07
CA LYS A 298 -10.08 9.14 -6.48
C LYS A 298 -10.02 7.78 -7.17
N THR A 299 -9.14 7.64 -8.17
CA THR A 299 -9.06 6.44 -9.01
C THR A 299 -8.60 5.20 -8.23
N PHE A 300 -7.59 5.35 -7.39
CA PHE A 300 -6.96 4.21 -6.71
C PHE A 300 -7.56 3.93 -5.33
N ILE A 301 -8.10 4.94 -4.67
CA ILE A 301 -8.58 4.79 -3.30
C ILE A 301 -10.09 4.97 -3.19
N ASP A 302 -10.62 6.18 -3.47
CA ASP A 302 -11.99 6.52 -3.10
C ASP A 302 -13.03 5.70 -3.86
N ASP A 303 -12.85 5.53 -5.18
CA ASP A 303 -13.73 4.72 -6.02
C ASP A 303 -13.58 3.20 -5.73
N ARG A 304 -12.53 2.78 -5.01
CA ARG A 304 -12.22 1.36 -4.69
C ARG A 304 -12.58 0.96 -3.26
N LYS A 305 -12.60 1.90 -2.32
CA LYS A 305 -12.90 1.61 -0.90
C LYS A 305 -14.17 0.80 -0.70
N VAL A 306 -15.24 1.14 -1.38
CA VAL A 306 -16.55 0.49 -1.23
C VAL A 306 -16.48 -0.97 -1.68
N ASP A 307 -15.79 -1.22 -2.80
CA ASP A 307 -15.65 -2.56 -3.37
C ASP A 307 -14.78 -3.47 -2.49
N MET A 308 -13.79 -2.86 -1.79
CA MET A 308 -12.82 -3.60 -0.98
C MET A 308 -13.34 -3.92 0.42
N LEU A 309 -14.33 -3.21 0.92
CA LEU A 309 -14.93 -3.42 2.25
C LEU A 309 -16.15 -4.35 2.14
N LYS A 310 -15.91 -5.64 1.96
CA LYS A 310 -16.97 -6.65 1.91
C LYS A 310 -17.67 -6.80 3.26
N THR A 311 -18.99 -6.84 3.25
CA THR A 311 -19.82 -7.07 4.44
C THR A 311 -20.45 -8.44 4.38
N ASP A 312 -20.61 -9.08 5.53
CA ASP A 312 -21.39 -10.32 5.65
C ASP A 312 -22.88 -10.00 5.62
N GLU A 313 -23.54 -10.24 4.50
CA GLU A 313 -24.97 -10.00 4.32
C GLU A 313 -25.87 -11.00 5.08
N THR A 314 -25.29 -12.09 5.62
CA THR A 314 -26.06 -13.17 6.26
C THR A 314 -26.48 -12.86 7.69
N LYS A 315 -25.99 -11.78 8.31
CA LYS A 315 -26.34 -11.39 9.68
C LYS A 315 -27.16 -10.11 9.72
N SER A 316 -28.44 -10.25 10.03
CA SER A 316 -29.39 -9.16 10.29
C SER A 316 -29.14 -8.50 11.65
N SER A 317 -28.00 -7.86 11.86
CA SER A 317 -27.76 -7.02 13.02
C SER A 317 -27.33 -5.62 12.57
N ASP A 318 -27.70 -4.60 13.35
CA ASP A 318 -27.35 -3.18 13.12
C ASP A 318 -25.82 -2.89 13.07
N LYS A 319 -25.00 -3.93 13.18
CA LYS A 319 -23.55 -3.87 13.05
C LYS A 319 -23.13 -4.55 11.73
N LYS A 320 -22.65 -3.76 10.77
CA LYS A 320 -21.97 -4.29 9.59
C LYS A 320 -20.73 -5.06 10.03
N ASN A 321 -20.69 -6.37 9.78
CA ASN A 321 -19.49 -7.17 9.97
C ASN A 321 -18.67 -7.12 8.69
N TYR A 322 -17.53 -6.42 8.73
CA TYR A 322 -16.59 -6.38 7.62
C TYR A 322 -15.68 -7.60 7.61
N LYS A 323 -15.47 -8.20 6.44
CA LYS A 323 -14.56 -9.33 6.22
C LYS A 323 -13.16 -8.89 5.78
N SER A 324 -12.91 -7.61 5.74
CA SER A 324 -11.64 -7.04 5.30
C SER A 324 -11.31 -5.75 6.06
N ARG A 325 -10.05 -5.34 5.98
CA ARG A 325 -9.56 -4.08 6.53
C ARG A 325 -8.56 -3.42 5.59
N ILE A 326 -8.80 -2.15 5.27
CA ILE A 326 -7.80 -1.31 4.61
C ILE A 326 -6.82 -0.81 5.68
N LEU A 327 -5.55 -1.11 5.51
CA LEU A 327 -4.46 -0.70 6.40
C LEU A 327 -3.82 0.60 5.93
N ILE A 328 -3.56 0.71 4.63
CA ILE A 328 -3.05 1.90 3.96
C ILE A 328 -3.95 2.18 2.76
N GLY A 329 -4.29 3.43 2.55
CA GLY A 329 -5.01 3.90 1.38
C GLY A 329 -4.67 5.36 1.14
N ALA A 330 -3.59 5.62 0.39
CA ALA A 330 -3.10 6.96 0.12
C ALA A 330 -2.42 7.06 -1.25
N GLY A 331 -2.82 8.05 -2.04
CA GLY A 331 -2.28 8.22 -3.38
C GLY A 331 -2.64 7.05 -4.29
N ASP A 332 -1.64 6.33 -4.76
CA ASP A 332 -1.74 5.15 -5.62
C ASP A 332 -1.44 3.82 -4.87
N GLU A 333 -1.15 3.91 -3.57
CA GLU A 333 -0.84 2.76 -2.71
C GLU A 333 -2.07 2.32 -1.92
N MET A 334 -2.39 1.02 -1.96
CA MET A 334 -3.41 0.41 -1.12
C MET A 334 -2.91 -0.90 -0.51
N THR A 335 -3.04 -1.02 0.81
CA THR A 335 -2.78 -2.28 1.53
C THR A 335 -4.03 -2.73 2.24
N ILE A 336 -4.41 -3.99 1.99
CA ILE A 336 -5.65 -4.58 2.52
C ILE A 336 -5.33 -5.92 3.15
N ILE A 337 -6.06 -6.24 4.23
CA ILE A 337 -6.12 -7.57 4.81
C ILE A 337 -7.53 -8.13 4.68
N CYS A 338 -7.65 -9.39 4.29
CA CYS A 338 -8.91 -10.11 4.20
C CYS A 338 -8.71 -11.60 4.51
N LYS A 339 -9.78 -12.37 4.45
CA LYS A 339 -9.73 -13.83 4.49
C LYS A 339 -8.99 -14.37 3.25
N ALA A 340 -8.19 -15.41 3.43
CA ALA A 340 -7.32 -15.91 2.36
C ALA A 340 -8.08 -16.36 1.09
N ASP A 341 -9.22 -17.03 1.25
CA ASP A 341 -10.05 -17.53 0.15
C ASP A 341 -10.81 -16.43 -0.62
N GLU A 342 -10.87 -15.21 -0.09
CA GLU A 342 -11.48 -14.05 -0.76
C GLU A 342 -10.44 -13.18 -1.50
N SER A 343 -9.15 -13.39 -1.23
CA SER A 343 -8.08 -12.49 -1.70
C SER A 343 -7.94 -12.46 -3.22
N TYR A 344 -8.03 -13.61 -3.90
CA TYR A 344 -7.92 -13.70 -5.35
C TYR A 344 -8.95 -12.83 -6.07
N GLU A 345 -10.23 -13.01 -5.73
CA GLU A 345 -11.32 -12.23 -6.32
C GLU A 345 -11.22 -10.75 -5.96
N THR A 346 -10.81 -10.44 -4.74
CA THR A 346 -10.65 -9.05 -4.31
C THR A 346 -9.57 -8.32 -5.11
N ILE A 347 -8.41 -8.96 -5.32
CA ILE A 347 -7.31 -8.40 -6.12
C ILE A 347 -7.72 -8.27 -7.60
N LYS A 348 -8.33 -9.32 -8.16
CA LYS A 348 -8.85 -9.32 -9.54
C LYS A 348 -9.82 -8.17 -9.76
N GLU A 349 -10.81 -8.02 -8.88
CA GLU A 349 -11.81 -6.96 -8.96
C GLU A 349 -11.20 -5.56 -8.85
N TYR A 350 -10.22 -5.37 -7.96
CA TYR A 350 -9.52 -4.10 -7.86
C TYR A 350 -8.77 -3.75 -9.14
N LEU A 351 -7.94 -4.66 -9.62
CA LEU A 351 -7.07 -4.42 -10.77
C LEU A 351 -7.86 -4.25 -12.07
N SER A 352 -8.93 -5.02 -12.28
CA SER A 352 -9.77 -4.91 -13.48
C SER A 352 -10.53 -3.58 -13.58
N LYS A 353 -10.71 -2.88 -12.46
CA LYS A 353 -11.40 -1.59 -12.42
C LYS A 353 -10.46 -0.38 -12.54
N ILE A 354 -9.15 -0.56 -12.65
CA ILE A 354 -8.20 0.55 -12.86
C ILE A 354 -8.30 1.03 -14.32
N PRO A 355 -8.76 2.28 -14.56
CA PRO A 355 -9.01 2.74 -15.92
C PRO A 355 -7.71 3.18 -16.60
N SER A 356 -7.62 2.96 -17.92
CA SER A 356 -6.58 3.59 -18.75
C SER A 356 -6.60 5.13 -18.60
N PRO A 357 -5.45 5.81 -18.59
CA PRO A 357 -4.10 5.32 -18.83
C PRO A 357 -3.33 4.88 -17.56
N TYR A 358 -4.03 4.45 -16.53
CA TYR A 358 -3.40 3.96 -15.30
C TYR A 358 -3.32 2.43 -15.31
N SER A 359 -2.39 1.90 -14.55
CA SER A 359 -2.26 0.48 -14.25
C SER A 359 -1.62 0.29 -12.89
N SER A 360 -1.81 -0.88 -12.30
CA SER A 360 -1.26 -1.24 -10.99
C SER A 360 -0.68 -2.64 -10.99
N CYS A 361 0.25 -2.87 -10.07
CA CYS A 361 0.68 -4.18 -9.68
C CYS A 361 0.16 -4.52 -8.28
N ALA A 362 -0.18 -5.80 -8.07
CA ALA A 362 -0.58 -6.32 -6.77
C ALA A 362 0.30 -7.50 -6.37
N GLY A 363 0.76 -7.51 -5.13
CA GLY A 363 1.39 -8.66 -4.51
C GLY A 363 0.62 -9.11 -3.28
N ALA A 364 0.44 -10.42 -3.09
CA ALA A 364 -0.28 -10.98 -1.96
C ALA A 364 0.57 -11.98 -1.16
N ALA A 365 0.44 -11.95 0.16
CA ALA A 365 0.97 -12.98 1.04
C ALA A 365 -0.18 -13.64 1.79
N ILE A 366 -0.28 -14.96 1.66
CA ILE A 366 -1.24 -15.79 2.36
C ILE A 366 -0.52 -16.38 3.58
N PHE A 367 -1.05 -16.14 4.77
CA PHE A 367 -0.38 -16.48 6.01
C PHE A 367 -1.36 -16.85 7.12
N HIS A 368 -0.86 -17.56 8.14
CA HIS A 368 -1.65 -17.86 9.32
C HIS A 368 -1.77 -16.63 10.23
N SER A 369 -2.92 -16.41 10.84
CA SER A 369 -3.23 -15.24 11.69
C SER A 369 -2.24 -14.97 12.84
N HIS A 370 -1.46 -15.97 13.25
CA HIS A 370 -0.40 -15.84 14.25
C HIS A 370 0.99 -15.50 13.66
N THR A 371 1.11 -15.43 12.33
CA THR A 371 2.37 -14.99 11.69
C THR A 371 2.54 -13.48 11.90
N PRO A 372 3.76 -12.98 12.17
CA PRO A 372 4.01 -11.55 12.27
C PRO A 372 3.63 -10.81 11.00
N PHE A 373 2.83 -9.78 11.15
CA PHE A 373 2.34 -8.96 10.03
C PHE A 373 3.45 -8.38 9.18
N ALA A 374 4.53 -7.90 9.80
CA ALA A 374 5.67 -7.31 9.10
C ALA A 374 6.27 -8.26 8.06
N ASP A 375 6.34 -9.55 8.37
CA ASP A 375 6.90 -10.55 7.45
C ASP A 375 5.94 -10.82 6.29
N ALA A 376 4.65 -10.99 6.59
CA ALA A 376 3.63 -11.18 5.55
C ALA A 376 3.54 -9.96 4.62
N TYR A 377 3.54 -8.75 5.18
CA TYR A 377 3.55 -7.52 4.39
C TYR A 377 4.78 -7.44 3.47
N ARG A 378 5.98 -7.72 4.00
CA ARG A 378 7.21 -7.70 3.22
C ARG A 378 7.16 -8.68 2.03
N ILE A 379 6.59 -9.87 2.20
CA ILE A 379 6.42 -10.83 1.11
C ILE A 379 5.42 -10.31 0.07
N ALA A 380 4.30 -9.71 0.50
CA ALA A 380 3.34 -9.10 -0.41
C ALA A 380 3.98 -7.95 -1.22
N GLU A 381 4.73 -7.08 -0.55
CA GLU A 381 5.48 -5.99 -1.18
C GLU A 381 6.50 -6.54 -2.21
N GLN A 382 7.27 -7.57 -1.86
CA GLN A 382 8.21 -8.21 -2.78
C GLN A 382 7.53 -8.88 -3.98
N CYS A 383 6.35 -9.48 -3.81
CA CYS A 383 5.54 -9.97 -4.93
C CYS A 383 5.16 -8.84 -5.90
N CYS A 384 4.78 -7.69 -5.39
CA CYS A 384 4.46 -6.51 -6.22
C CYS A 384 5.71 -5.91 -6.88
N GLU A 385 6.71 -5.52 -6.06
CA GLU A 385 7.87 -4.74 -6.52
C GLU A 385 8.89 -5.60 -7.27
N ASP A 386 9.33 -6.70 -6.63
CA ASP A 386 10.42 -7.53 -7.16
C ASP A 386 9.96 -8.47 -8.27
N THR A 387 8.67 -8.84 -8.31
CA THR A 387 8.13 -9.70 -9.37
C THR A 387 7.37 -8.90 -10.41
N CYS A 388 6.21 -8.34 -10.07
CA CYS A 388 5.31 -7.71 -11.05
C CYS A 388 5.95 -6.48 -11.72
N LYS A 389 6.43 -5.51 -10.95
CA LYS A 389 7.03 -4.28 -11.51
C LYS A 389 8.36 -4.54 -12.21
N ASN A 390 9.19 -5.46 -11.68
CA ASN A 390 10.42 -5.84 -12.37
C ASN A 390 10.12 -6.58 -13.69
N TYR A 391 9.09 -7.42 -13.74
CA TYR A 391 8.63 -8.05 -14.98
C TYR A 391 8.20 -7.01 -16.01
N MET A 392 7.38 -6.03 -15.61
CA MET A 392 6.97 -4.93 -16.47
C MET A 392 8.16 -4.15 -17.03
N LYS A 393 9.09 -3.78 -16.15
CA LYS A 393 10.31 -3.03 -16.53
C LYS A 393 11.18 -3.80 -17.50
N LYS A 394 11.38 -5.11 -17.24
CA LYS A 394 12.19 -5.98 -18.09
C LYS A 394 11.60 -6.16 -19.49
N ASN A 395 10.28 -6.22 -19.59
CA ASN A 395 9.56 -6.45 -20.84
C ASN A 395 9.04 -5.16 -21.50
N GLY A 396 9.36 -3.98 -20.94
CA GLY A 396 8.93 -2.69 -21.49
C GLY A 396 7.41 -2.45 -21.43
N LEU A 397 6.70 -3.14 -20.52
CA LEU A 397 5.25 -2.98 -20.37
C LEU A 397 4.95 -1.72 -19.56
N THR A 398 3.99 -0.92 -20.00
CA THR A 398 3.62 0.35 -19.35
C THR A 398 2.19 0.38 -18.83
N LEU A 399 1.32 -0.43 -19.39
CA LEU A 399 -0.13 -0.43 -19.12
C LEU A 399 -0.64 -1.86 -18.88
N ALA A 400 -0.01 -2.60 -17.96
CA ALA A 400 -0.45 -3.94 -17.57
C ALA A 400 -0.80 -3.97 -16.08
N ASN A 401 -1.93 -4.59 -15.74
CA ASN A 401 -2.31 -4.90 -14.37
C ASN A 401 -1.85 -6.32 -14.05
N LEU A 402 -0.84 -6.43 -13.20
CA LEU A 402 -0.24 -7.72 -12.86
C LEU A 402 -0.49 -8.09 -11.40
N MET A 403 -0.65 -9.40 -11.13
CA MET A 403 -0.72 -9.93 -9.79
C MET A 403 0.28 -11.05 -9.57
N ASP A 404 0.87 -11.08 -8.38
CA ASP A 404 1.68 -12.17 -7.86
C ASP A 404 1.32 -12.46 -6.40
N PHE A 405 1.62 -13.65 -5.92
CA PHE A 405 1.27 -14.08 -4.57
C PHE A 405 2.26 -15.10 -4.04
N GLU A 406 2.28 -15.24 -2.70
CA GLU A 406 3.05 -16.30 -2.05
C GLU A 406 2.28 -16.89 -0.86
N TYR A 407 2.38 -18.19 -0.67
CA TYR A 407 1.86 -18.90 0.47
C TYR A 407 2.95 -19.09 1.51
N CYS A 408 2.85 -18.35 2.60
CA CYS A 408 3.83 -18.35 3.67
C CYS A 408 3.61 -19.54 4.60
N GLN A 409 4.22 -20.67 4.27
CA GLN A 409 4.25 -21.88 5.12
C GLN A 409 5.53 -21.89 5.96
N GLY A 410 5.39 -21.84 7.27
CA GLY A 410 6.53 -22.02 8.19
C GLY A 410 7.42 -20.78 8.29
N GLY A 411 8.64 -20.94 8.68
CA GLY A 411 9.68 -20.02 9.05
C GLY A 411 9.56 -18.54 8.65
N ILE A 412 9.56 -17.73 9.66
CA ILE A 412 9.54 -16.27 9.59
C ILE A 412 10.97 -15.81 9.30
N GLY A 413 11.15 -14.78 8.49
CA GLY A 413 12.43 -14.13 8.28
C GLY A 413 13.07 -14.36 6.91
N PHE A 414 12.51 -15.23 6.07
CA PHE A 414 12.99 -15.45 4.71
C PHE A 414 12.48 -14.36 3.76
N SER A 415 13.29 -14.01 2.76
CA SER A 415 12.84 -13.20 1.64
C SER A 415 11.95 -14.03 0.70
N LEU A 416 11.17 -13.36 -0.17
CA LEU A 416 10.41 -14.06 -1.21
C LEU A 416 11.30 -14.98 -2.06
N LYS A 417 12.52 -14.53 -2.36
CA LYS A 417 13.52 -15.29 -3.11
C LYS A 417 13.89 -16.58 -2.37
N ASP A 418 14.20 -16.49 -1.07
CA ASP A 418 14.57 -17.66 -0.27
C ASP A 418 13.42 -18.69 -0.21
N ILE A 419 12.19 -18.21 0.02
CA ILE A 419 10.99 -19.06 0.04
C ILE A 419 10.81 -19.80 -1.29
N ARG A 420 11.01 -19.10 -2.41
CA ARG A 420 10.86 -19.68 -3.75
C ARG A 420 11.99 -20.64 -4.09
N GLU A 421 13.22 -20.35 -3.70
CA GLU A 421 14.36 -21.26 -3.90
C GLU A 421 14.20 -22.55 -3.10
N GLU A 422 13.80 -22.49 -1.83
CA GLU A 422 13.52 -23.68 -1.00
C GLU A 422 12.38 -24.54 -1.56
N ASN A 423 11.35 -23.92 -2.12
CA ASN A 423 10.24 -24.62 -2.76
C ASN A 423 10.58 -25.13 -4.18
N GLY A 424 11.79 -24.91 -4.68
CA GLY A 424 12.19 -25.20 -6.04
C GLY A 424 11.41 -24.38 -7.08
N ASP A 425 11.03 -23.15 -6.71
CA ASP A 425 10.17 -22.26 -7.50
C ASP A 425 10.94 -21.38 -8.52
N SER A 426 12.11 -21.86 -9.02
CA SER A 426 12.60 -21.36 -10.31
C SER A 426 11.60 -21.61 -11.46
N TYR A 427 10.47 -22.25 -11.15
CA TYR A 427 9.40 -22.69 -12.05
C TYR A 427 8.02 -22.25 -11.56
N ASN A 428 7.80 -20.96 -11.37
CA ASN A 428 6.45 -20.43 -11.16
C ASN A 428 5.86 -19.90 -12.47
N SER A 429 4.53 -19.77 -12.53
CA SER A 429 3.81 -19.24 -13.68
C SER A 429 3.48 -17.75 -13.53
N ARG A 430 3.93 -17.14 -12.46
CA ARG A 430 3.60 -15.76 -12.06
C ARG A 430 4.67 -14.76 -12.51
N PRO A 431 4.36 -13.48 -12.71
CA PRO A 431 3.06 -12.84 -12.41
C PRO A 431 1.98 -13.20 -13.41
N TRP A 432 0.68 -13.03 -13.02
CA TRP A 432 -0.45 -13.19 -13.92
C TRP A 432 -0.99 -11.85 -14.38
N LEU A 433 -1.39 -11.80 -15.65
CA LEU A 433 -2.00 -10.63 -16.26
C LEU A 433 -3.50 -10.60 -15.95
N VAL A 434 -3.96 -9.58 -15.23
CA VAL A 434 -5.37 -9.43 -14.87
C VAL A 434 -6.13 -8.80 -16.03
N GLU A 435 -5.64 -7.66 -16.51
CA GLU A 435 -6.21 -6.94 -17.65
C GLU A 435 -5.17 -5.95 -18.20
N SER A 436 -5.15 -5.73 -19.50
CA SER A 436 -4.29 -4.69 -20.06
C SER A 436 -4.68 -4.32 -21.50
N GLU A 437 -4.36 -3.08 -21.89
CA GLU A 437 -4.36 -2.68 -23.31
C GLU A 437 -3.32 -3.43 -24.15
N VAL A 438 -2.38 -4.13 -23.52
CA VAL A 438 -1.36 -4.93 -24.19
C VAL A 438 -2.00 -6.15 -24.83
N GLU A 439 -2.98 -6.78 -24.17
CA GLU A 439 -3.71 -7.93 -24.71
C GLU A 439 -4.50 -7.55 -25.97
N GLU A 440 -5.14 -6.38 -25.96
CA GLU A 440 -5.86 -5.86 -27.12
C GLU A 440 -4.93 -5.55 -28.33
N LYS A 441 -3.68 -5.22 -28.07
CA LYS A 441 -2.68 -4.89 -29.12
C LYS A 441 -1.84 -6.07 -29.57
N GLY A 442 -2.04 -7.26 -29.01
CA GLY A 442 -1.28 -8.46 -29.34
C GLY A 442 0.22 -8.38 -28.97
N MET A 443 0.57 -7.53 -27.99
CA MET A 443 1.95 -7.32 -27.51
C MET A 443 2.25 -8.04 -26.19
N THR A 444 1.40 -9.01 -25.80
CA THR A 444 1.61 -9.77 -24.57
C THR A 444 2.78 -10.74 -24.77
N PRO A 445 3.79 -10.72 -23.87
CA PRO A 445 4.87 -11.70 -23.92
C PRO A 445 4.32 -13.13 -23.82
N ASP A 446 4.90 -14.07 -24.55
CA ASP A 446 4.43 -15.46 -24.63
C ASP A 446 4.44 -16.20 -23.27
N ASP A 447 5.30 -15.77 -22.35
CA ASP A 447 5.43 -16.34 -21.01
C ASP A 447 4.49 -15.72 -19.97
N LEU A 448 3.73 -14.66 -20.33
CA LEU A 448 2.78 -14.01 -19.44
C LEU A 448 1.39 -14.63 -19.57
N LEU A 449 0.90 -15.22 -18.48
CA LEU A 449 -0.42 -15.86 -18.47
C LEU A 449 -1.51 -14.85 -18.12
N SER A 450 -2.55 -14.74 -18.98
CA SER A 450 -3.76 -14.00 -18.65
C SER A 450 -4.60 -14.77 -17.62
N LEU A 451 -5.37 -14.06 -16.79
CA LEU A 451 -6.28 -14.69 -15.82
C LEU A 451 -7.29 -15.60 -16.50
N GLN A 452 -7.75 -15.28 -17.71
CA GLN A 452 -8.65 -16.14 -18.46
C GLN A 452 -8.04 -17.53 -18.67
N LYS A 453 -6.77 -17.61 -19.12
CA LYS A 453 -6.06 -18.89 -19.30
C LYS A 453 -5.88 -19.64 -17.98
N VAL A 454 -5.62 -18.91 -16.89
CA VAL A 454 -5.49 -19.47 -15.53
C VAL A 454 -6.82 -20.07 -15.06
N GLU A 455 -7.92 -19.33 -15.23
CA GLU A 455 -9.27 -19.76 -14.85
C GLU A 455 -9.77 -20.96 -15.69
N ASP A 456 -9.50 -20.97 -16.98
CA ASP A 456 -9.79 -22.10 -17.86
C ASP A 456 -9.01 -23.35 -17.43
N PHE A 457 -7.73 -23.16 -17.07
CA PHE A 457 -6.92 -24.26 -16.55
C PHE A 457 -7.43 -24.78 -15.21
N HIS A 458 -7.79 -23.87 -14.28
CA HIS A 458 -8.37 -24.23 -12.98
C HIS A 458 -9.69 -25.01 -13.16
N THR A 459 -10.53 -24.61 -14.09
CA THR A 459 -11.79 -25.31 -14.40
C THR A 459 -11.53 -26.75 -14.79
N LYS A 460 -10.57 -27.00 -15.71
CA LYS A 460 -10.17 -28.35 -16.10
C LYS A 460 -9.53 -29.12 -14.94
N LEU A 461 -8.67 -28.46 -14.15
CA LEU A 461 -8.04 -29.03 -12.96
C LEU A 461 -9.08 -29.49 -11.93
N SER A 462 -10.13 -28.72 -11.71
CA SER A 462 -11.20 -29.02 -10.75
C SER A 462 -11.94 -30.32 -11.04
N LEU A 463 -12.00 -30.75 -12.31
CA LEU A 463 -12.61 -32.00 -12.71
C LEU A 463 -11.87 -33.24 -12.16
N LEU A 464 -10.58 -33.11 -11.80
CA LEU A 464 -9.82 -34.19 -11.15
C LEU A 464 -10.32 -34.51 -9.75
N GLY A 465 -10.97 -33.54 -9.09
CA GLY A 465 -11.46 -33.60 -7.71
C GLY A 465 -10.40 -33.25 -6.67
N ARG A 466 -10.82 -32.57 -5.59
CA ARG A 466 -9.94 -31.99 -4.56
C ARG A 466 -8.87 -32.93 -4.01
N THR A 467 -9.24 -34.16 -3.65
CA THR A 467 -8.31 -35.16 -3.08
C THR A 467 -7.19 -35.49 -4.07
N ASN A 468 -7.53 -35.72 -5.36
CA ASN A 468 -6.55 -36.01 -6.40
C ASN A 468 -5.65 -34.79 -6.67
N ILE A 469 -6.21 -33.59 -6.71
CA ILE A 469 -5.45 -32.32 -6.89
C ILE A 469 -4.42 -32.18 -5.77
N LYS A 470 -4.81 -32.36 -4.52
CA LYS A 470 -3.88 -32.33 -3.39
C LYS A 470 -2.81 -33.43 -3.46
N GLY A 471 -3.17 -34.58 -3.99
CA GLY A 471 -2.22 -35.69 -4.26
C GLY A 471 -1.14 -35.36 -5.29
N LEU A 472 -1.36 -34.35 -6.15
CA LEU A 472 -0.36 -33.91 -7.14
C LEU A 472 0.76 -33.04 -6.52
N ALA A 473 0.63 -32.54 -5.29
CA ALA A 473 1.59 -31.63 -4.69
C ALA A 473 3.04 -32.17 -4.65
N VAL A 474 3.20 -33.43 -4.31
CA VAL A 474 4.52 -34.10 -4.30
C VAL A 474 4.98 -34.47 -5.72
N PRO A 475 4.17 -35.19 -6.55
CA PRO A 475 4.57 -35.53 -7.89
C PRO A 475 4.99 -34.35 -8.78
N VAL A 476 4.28 -33.24 -8.71
CA VAL A 476 4.56 -32.04 -9.51
C VAL A 476 5.93 -31.40 -9.18
N SER A 477 6.37 -31.57 -7.94
CA SER A 477 7.66 -31.03 -7.47
C SER A 477 8.81 -32.04 -7.64
N LEU A 478 8.51 -33.35 -7.63
CA LEU A 478 9.51 -34.40 -7.65
C LEU A 478 10.13 -34.60 -9.05
N SER A 479 9.33 -34.95 -10.05
CA SER A 479 9.78 -35.14 -11.42
C SER A 479 8.63 -35.21 -12.41
N GLU A 480 8.92 -34.99 -13.69
CA GLU A 480 7.93 -35.12 -14.76
C GLU A 480 7.39 -36.55 -14.87
N THR A 481 8.24 -37.56 -14.70
CA THR A 481 7.85 -38.96 -14.71
C THR A 481 6.87 -39.27 -13.57
N ALA A 482 7.14 -38.81 -12.37
CA ALA A 482 6.24 -38.98 -11.22
C ALA A 482 4.89 -38.31 -11.46
N LEU A 483 4.90 -37.07 -11.99
CA LEU A 483 3.69 -36.34 -12.35
C LEU A 483 2.87 -37.08 -13.40
N ARG A 484 3.49 -37.56 -14.50
CA ARG A 484 2.84 -38.34 -15.56
C ARG A 484 2.20 -39.61 -15.00
N THR A 485 2.91 -40.30 -14.13
CA THR A 485 2.42 -41.56 -13.52
C THR A 485 1.18 -41.30 -12.67
N GLU A 486 1.21 -40.28 -11.84
CA GLU A 486 0.07 -39.95 -10.98
C GLU A 486 -1.13 -39.41 -11.77
N LEU A 487 -0.90 -38.57 -12.77
CA LEU A 487 -1.96 -38.09 -13.67
C LEU A 487 -2.63 -39.25 -14.42
N ARG A 488 -1.85 -40.20 -14.97
CA ARG A 488 -2.40 -41.40 -15.63
C ARG A 488 -3.28 -42.21 -14.68
N ARG A 489 -2.83 -42.38 -13.42
CA ARG A 489 -3.62 -43.08 -12.40
C ARG A 489 -4.95 -42.36 -12.15
N ILE A 490 -4.92 -41.04 -11.95
CA ILE A 490 -6.12 -40.24 -11.69
C ILE A 490 -7.08 -40.31 -12.89
N ILE A 491 -6.59 -40.08 -14.10
CA ILE A 491 -7.40 -40.02 -15.31
C ILE A 491 -8.01 -41.39 -15.63
N ALA A 492 -7.29 -42.49 -15.37
CA ALA A 492 -7.82 -43.84 -15.56
C ALA A 492 -9.08 -44.11 -14.70
N HIS A 493 -9.19 -43.49 -13.55
CA HIS A 493 -10.33 -43.60 -12.63
C HIS A 493 -11.40 -42.53 -12.81
N MET A 494 -11.23 -41.59 -13.73
CA MET A 494 -12.23 -40.53 -14.00
C MET A 494 -13.45 -41.10 -14.74
N SER A 495 -14.63 -40.59 -14.41
CA SER A 495 -15.86 -40.85 -15.14
C SER A 495 -15.81 -40.26 -16.56
N LYS A 496 -16.53 -40.90 -17.48
CA LYS A 496 -16.60 -40.50 -18.89
C LYS A 496 -17.10 -39.04 -19.02
N ASP A 497 -18.14 -38.67 -18.30
CA ASP A 497 -18.68 -37.30 -18.31
C ASP A 497 -17.65 -36.23 -17.93
N LYS A 498 -16.77 -36.51 -16.96
CA LYS A 498 -15.72 -35.57 -16.56
C LYS A 498 -14.63 -35.46 -17.64
N LYS A 499 -14.29 -36.57 -18.32
CA LYS A 499 -13.34 -36.55 -19.43
C LYS A 499 -13.90 -35.75 -20.62
N GLU A 500 -15.17 -35.94 -20.94
CA GLU A 500 -15.84 -35.21 -22.02
C GLU A 500 -15.85 -33.69 -21.73
N LYS A 501 -16.10 -33.26 -20.48
CA LYS A 501 -16.02 -31.86 -20.06
C LYS A 501 -14.62 -31.26 -20.15
N MET A 502 -13.58 -32.05 -20.21
CA MET A 502 -12.21 -31.54 -20.42
C MET A 502 -11.92 -31.20 -21.90
N GLU A 503 -12.75 -31.68 -22.84
CA GLU A 503 -12.66 -31.37 -24.27
C GLU A 503 -11.34 -31.82 -24.93
N PHE A 504 -10.79 -32.94 -24.50
CA PHE A 504 -9.60 -33.53 -25.11
C PHE A 504 -9.92 -34.82 -25.86
N GLU A 505 -9.20 -35.09 -26.95
CA GLU A 505 -9.41 -36.24 -27.81
C GLU A 505 -9.03 -37.59 -27.15
N SER A 506 -8.12 -37.57 -26.16
CA SER A 506 -7.64 -38.78 -25.49
C SER A 506 -7.14 -38.50 -24.06
N ASP A 507 -7.08 -39.58 -23.27
CA ASP A 507 -6.48 -39.57 -21.93
C ASP A 507 -5.00 -39.09 -21.97
N THR A 508 -4.28 -39.41 -23.04
CA THR A 508 -2.90 -38.96 -23.25
C THR A 508 -2.84 -37.46 -23.41
N ASN A 509 -3.74 -36.86 -24.18
CA ASN A 509 -3.79 -35.41 -24.37
C ASN A 509 -4.09 -34.67 -23.06
N ILE A 510 -4.93 -35.23 -22.20
CA ILE A 510 -5.17 -34.67 -20.85
C ILE A 510 -3.88 -34.70 -20.03
N VAL A 511 -3.13 -35.80 -20.04
CA VAL A 511 -1.86 -35.89 -19.31
C VAL A 511 -0.86 -34.86 -19.82
N GLU A 512 -0.68 -34.78 -21.14
CA GLU A 512 0.26 -33.84 -21.77
C GLU A 512 -0.11 -32.38 -21.44
N TYR A 513 -1.38 -32.03 -21.51
CA TYR A 513 -1.86 -30.69 -21.16
C TYR A 513 -1.42 -30.24 -19.75
N PHE A 514 -1.58 -31.12 -18.74
CA PHE A 514 -1.15 -30.78 -17.38
C PHE A 514 0.38 -30.78 -17.21
N VAL A 515 1.09 -31.61 -17.95
CA VAL A 515 2.55 -31.68 -17.89
C VAL A 515 3.20 -30.48 -18.58
N GLU A 516 2.70 -30.08 -19.75
CA GLU A 516 3.16 -28.88 -20.46
C GLU A 516 2.94 -27.61 -19.65
N ASN A 517 1.85 -27.56 -18.88
CA ASN A 517 1.52 -26.45 -17.98
C ASN A 517 1.96 -26.70 -16.51
N LYS A 518 3.04 -27.45 -16.30
CA LYS A 518 3.52 -27.89 -14.98
C LYS A 518 3.73 -26.72 -14.00
N LYS A 519 4.19 -25.56 -14.47
CA LYS A 519 4.39 -24.36 -13.64
C LYS A 519 3.07 -23.87 -13.07
N LEU A 520 2.07 -23.70 -13.92
CA LEU A 520 0.73 -23.28 -13.52
C LEU A 520 0.05 -24.33 -12.64
N LEU A 521 0.20 -25.61 -12.99
CA LEU A 521 -0.30 -26.71 -12.16
C LEU A 521 0.26 -26.66 -10.74
N LYS A 522 1.58 -26.44 -10.60
CA LYS A 522 2.24 -26.34 -9.28
C LYS A 522 1.65 -25.19 -8.45
N ASP A 523 1.51 -24.01 -9.04
CA ASP A 523 0.94 -22.85 -8.38
C ASP A 523 -0.51 -23.10 -7.93
N LEU A 524 -1.35 -23.65 -8.81
CA LEU A 524 -2.76 -23.89 -8.51
C LEU A 524 -2.98 -25.04 -7.52
N VAL A 525 -2.18 -26.11 -7.57
CA VAL A 525 -2.26 -27.20 -6.58
C VAL A 525 -1.97 -26.66 -5.18
N ARG A 526 -0.99 -25.79 -5.05
CA ARG A 526 -0.60 -25.17 -3.78
C ARG A 526 -1.69 -24.22 -3.24
N MET A 527 -2.34 -23.48 -4.14
CA MET A 527 -3.31 -22.43 -3.83
C MET A 527 -4.77 -22.87 -3.99
N TYR A 528 -5.01 -24.14 -4.25
CA TYR A 528 -6.33 -24.64 -4.63
C TYR A 528 -7.41 -24.35 -3.59
N ASP A 529 -7.13 -24.59 -2.31
CA ASP A 529 -8.07 -24.33 -1.21
C ASP A 529 -8.29 -22.83 -0.93
N MET A 530 -7.41 -21.96 -1.44
CA MET A 530 -7.51 -20.50 -1.34
C MET A 530 -8.25 -19.88 -2.53
N GLY A 531 -8.79 -20.70 -3.43
CA GLY A 531 -9.61 -20.24 -4.55
C GLY A 531 -8.86 -19.51 -5.67
N TYR A 532 -7.52 -19.53 -5.68
CA TYR A 532 -6.75 -18.86 -6.73
C TYR A 532 -6.96 -19.52 -8.09
N GLY A 533 -7.24 -18.71 -9.08
CA GLY A 533 -7.57 -19.17 -10.45
C GLY A 533 -8.99 -19.68 -10.62
N LYS A 534 -9.86 -19.60 -9.60
CA LYS A 534 -11.25 -20.03 -9.69
C LYS A 534 -12.09 -18.91 -10.34
N ALA A 535 -12.72 -19.21 -11.47
CA ALA A 535 -13.70 -18.31 -12.07
C ALA A 535 -14.93 -18.13 -11.16
N LYS A 536 -15.49 -16.91 -11.07
CA LYS A 536 -16.83 -16.72 -10.49
C LYS A 536 -17.85 -17.48 -11.33
N VAL A 537 -18.50 -18.47 -10.74
CA VAL A 537 -19.70 -19.09 -11.33
C VAL A 537 -20.78 -18.01 -11.29
N GLY A 538 -21.27 -17.60 -12.45
CA GLY A 538 -22.41 -16.67 -12.55
C GLY A 538 -23.58 -17.24 -11.74
N GLU A 539 -24.32 -16.38 -11.03
CA GLU A 539 -25.47 -16.74 -10.17
C GLU A 539 -26.63 -17.45 -10.93
N GLU A 540 -26.48 -17.71 -12.21
CA GLU A 540 -27.53 -18.31 -13.05
C GLU A 540 -27.63 -19.85 -13.00
N GLU A 541 -26.66 -20.58 -12.43
CA GLU A 541 -26.70 -22.06 -12.36
C GLU A 541 -27.27 -22.65 -11.06
N ASN A 542 -27.58 -21.85 -10.05
CA ASN A 542 -28.17 -22.34 -8.77
C ASN A 542 -29.72 -22.27 -8.74
N ALA A 543 -30.37 -22.04 -9.88
CA ALA A 543 -31.84 -21.99 -10.02
C ALA A 543 -32.39 -23.18 -10.81
N LYS A 544 -31.75 -24.37 -10.74
CA LYS A 544 -32.35 -25.60 -11.28
C LYS A 544 -32.20 -26.77 -10.31
#